data_f4832c758446b2537e0194b4d91b409b
#
_entry.id   f4832c758446b2537e0194b4d91b409b
#
_cell.length_a   1.000
_cell.length_b   1.000
_cell.length_c   1.000
_cell.angle_alpha   90.00
_cell.angle_beta   90.00
_cell.angle_gamma   90.00
#
_symmetry.space_group_name_H-M   'P 1'
#
loop_
_entity.id
_entity.type
_entity.pdbx_description
1 polymer ?
#
loop_
_entity_poly.entity_id
_entity_poly.type
_entity_poly.pdbx_seq_one_letter_code
_entity_poly.pdbx_strand_id
1 'polypeptide(L)'
;MKKALVSLLVVCSIFCLVACSKKADTTSTTATTATKASTPAAEVKTEAPATKQSQTYKFGMGIVFDDGQTKDTTAAYDAIVAVVVTDANGKIVACQIDDAQNKMSTTDVDPDKKFLSKYELQYDYNMVKYSEATNEWFQQVDAFEKYVVGKTADEVAAMPTRVRGADEPHPGYVVTADETLFASCSIQITEFVEAVVKACNDAKGKTFSTADDFTVGVAINSTAADSSVATEDKDGSIKMYAEFAGAVVGKDGKILAALTDAIQPQFTVDVDGEITGKTWRGTKKELEYDYNMVKYSEATNEWFQQAAAFED
;
A
#
# COMPACT_ATOMS: atom_id res chain seq x y z
N MET A 1 11.64 1.22 -38.33
CA MET A 1 12.59 0.88 -37.24
C MET A 1 13.05 2.16 -36.57
N LYS A 2 12.38 2.58 -35.49
CA LYS A 2 12.83 3.66 -34.60
C LYS A 2 12.70 3.14 -33.19
N LYS A 3 13.83 2.98 -32.51
CA LYS A 3 13.91 2.55 -31.12
C LYS A 3 13.37 3.68 -30.22
N ALA A 4 12.29 3.45 -29.52
CA ALA A 4 11.83 4.31 -28.44
C ALA A 4 12.47 3.81 -27.13
N LEU A 5 13.38 4.62 -26.61
CA LEU A 5 14.00 4.44 -25.30
C LEU A 5 13.01 5.04 -24.27
N VAL A 6 12.38 4.19 -23.49
CA VAL A 6 11.52 4.66 -22.37
C VAL A 6 12.44 4.96 -21.19
N SER A 7 12.62 6.26 -20.91
CA SER A 7 13.31 6.74 -19.71
C SER A 7 12.36 6.63 -18.51
N LEU A 8 12.70 5.77 -17.57
CA LEU A 8 12.09 5.68 -16.25
C LEU A 8 12.59 6.86 -15.40
N LEU A 9 11.75 7.87 -15.21
CA LEU A 9 12.03 9.01 -14.31
C LEU A 9 11.35 8.72 -12.97
N VAL A 10 12.15 8.27 -11.99
CA VAL A 10 11.74 8.20 -10.59
C VAL A 10 11.85 9.60 -10.01
N VAL A 11 10.73 10.23 -9.70
CA VAL A 11 10.69 11.50 -8.97
C VAL A 11 10.70 11.21 -7.47
N CYS A 12 11.88 11.34 -6.86
CA CYS A 12 12.02 11.40 -5.40
C CYS A 12 11.57 12.78 -4.90
N SER A 13 10.42 12.86 -4.26
CA SER A 13 9.98 14.05 -3.53
C SER A 13 10.65 14.07 -2.16
N ILE A 14 11.68 14.92 -1.99
CA ILE A 14 12.38 15.15 -0.74
C ILE A 14 11.59 16.16 0.08
N PHE A 15 11.04 15.76 1.20
CA PHE A 15 10.51 16.66 2.22
C PHE A 15 11.67 17.26 3.04
N CYS A 16 11.95 18.56 2.87
CA CYS A 16 12.84 19.33 3.72
C CYS A 16 12.11 19.78 5.00
N LEU A 17 12.48 19.20 6.12
CA LEU A 17 12.14 19.74 7.44
C LEU A 17 13.10 20.89 7.80
N VAL A 18 12.58 22.12 7.84
CA VAL A 18 13.28 23.30 8.33
C VAL A 18 13.19 23.33 9.85
N ALA A 19 14.29 23.10 10.54
CA ALA A 19 14.43 23.33 11.97
C ALA A 19 14.82 24.80 12.24
N CYS A 20 13.92 25.54 12.88
CA CYS A 20 14.18 26.90 13.37
C CYS A 20 14.97 26.84 14.69
N SER A 21 16.24 27.19 14.67
CA SER A 21 17.05 27.45 15.88
C SER A 21 16.89 28.91 16.32
N LYS A 22 16.39 29.16 17.50
CA LYS A 22 16.41 30.46 18.17
C LYS A 22 17.74 30.67 18.86
N LYS A 23 18.40 31.77 18.51
CA LYS A 23 19.59 32.35 19.13
C LYS A 23 19.19 33.05 20.44
N ALA A 24 19.85 32.75 21.53
CA ALA A 24 19.74 33.50 22.78
C ALA A 24 21.01 34.28 23.03
N ASP A 25 20.82 35.54 23.33
CA ASP A 25 21.88 36.54 23.61
C ASP A 25 22.57 36.34 24.96
N THR A 26 23.83 36.66 24.95
CA THR A 26 24.76 36.64 26.08
C THR A 26 24.62 37.93 26.89
N THR A 27 24.50 37.83 28.23
CA THR A 27 24.84 38.94 29.10
C THR A 27 25.75 38.44 30.24
N SER A 28 26.92 39.00 30.28
CA SER A 28 27.99 38.81 31.27
C SER A 28 27.65 39.52 32.59
N THR A 29 27.90 38.91 33.74
CA THR A 29 28.24 39.64 34.97
C THR A 29 29.17 38.82 35.89
N THR A 30 30.07 39.49 36.46
CA THR A 30 31.35 39.22 37.09
C THR A 30 31.26 38.53 38.45
N ALA A 31 32.21 37.65 38.69
CA ALA A 31 32.91 37.15 39.87
C ALA A 31 32.42 37.40 41.29
N THR A 32 32.42 36.35 42.13
CA THR A 32 33.02 36.40 43.48
C THR A 32 33.49 35.00 43.90
N THR A 33 34.73 34.93 44.32
CA THR A 33 35.50 33.77 44.78
C THR A 33 35.03 33.31 46.18
N ALA A 34 34.78 32.04 46.37
CA ALA A 34 34.82 31.41 47.70
C ALA A 34 35.31 29.95 47.58
N THR A 35 36.48 29.74 48.14
CA THR A 35 37.14 28.45 48.30
C THR A 35 36.46 27.64 49.42
N LYS A 36 36.06 26.36 49.18
CA LYS A 36 36.15 25.33 50.21
C LYS A 36 35.85 23.87 49.71
N ALA A 37 36.78 23.04 50.11
CA ALA A 37 36.68 21.62 50.43
C ALA A 37 36.32 20.62 49.31
N SER A 38 37.34 19.86 48.95
CA SER A 38 37.30 18.63 48.17
C SER A 38 36.59 17.49 48.94
N THR A 39 35.52 17.00 48.39
CA THR A 39 34.96 15.65 48.66
C THR A 39 35.27 14.77 47.43
N PRO A 40 35.66 13.50 47.58
CA PRO A 40 35.98 12.66 46.42
C PRO A 40 34.74 12.47 45.56
N ALA A 41 34.85 12.80 44.28
CA ALA A 41 33.82 12.54 43.29
C ALA A 41 33.62 11.01 43.16
N ALA A 42 32.41 10.53 43.48
CA ALA A 42 31.99 9.20 43.07
C ALA A 42 32.01 9.15 41.54
N GLU A 43 32.76 8.17 41.02
CA GLU A 43 32.80 7.83 39.61
C GLU A 43 31.38 7.47 39.16
N VAL A 44 30.69 8.38 38.48
CA VAL A 44 29.45 8.06 37.77
C VAL A 44 29.88 7.21 36.59
N LYS A 45 29.75 5.90 36.72
CA LYS A 45 29.79 4.99 35.56
C LYS A 45 28.66 5.42 34.63
N THR A 46 29.04 6.12 33.56
CA THR A 46 28.16 6.33 32.41
C THR A 46 27.95 4.94 31.78
N GLU A 47 26.82 4.29 32.07
CA GLU A 47 26.41 3.12 31.32
C GLU A 47 26.33 3.52 29.84
N ALA A 48 27.11 2.87 29.00
CA ALA A 48 27.00 3.01 27.56
C ALA A 48 25.55 2.66 27.17
N PRO A 49 24.93 3.41 26.25
CA PRO A 49 23.58 3.10 25.81
C PRO A 49 23.52 1.64 25.35
N ALA A 50 22.58 0.87 25.92
CA ALA A 50 22.39 -0.53 25.58
C ALA A 50 22.22 -0.63 24.05
N THR A 51 23.14 -1.35 23.39
CA THR A 51 23.05 -1.61 21.96
C THR A 51 21.79 -2.41 21.70
N LYS A 52 20.80 -1.85 21.01
CA LYS A 52 19.61 -2.58 20.60
C LYS A 52 20.07 -3.82 19.81
N GLN A 53 19.57 -4.98 20.17
CA GLN A 53 19.88 -6.21 19.45
C GLN A 53 19.11 -6.25 18.13
N SER A 54 19.78 -6.64 17.04
CA SER A 54 19.14 -6.81 15.74
C SER A 54 18.06 -7.89 15.82
N GLN A 55 16.88 -7.58 15.28
CA GLN A 55 15.75 -8.49 15.18
C GLN A 55 15.47 -8.81 13.71
N THR A 56 14.98 -10.02 13.44
CA THR A 56 14.61 -10.47 12.10
C THR A 56 13.11 -10.32 11.92
N TYR A 57 12.72 -9.79 10.79
CA TYR A 57 11.35 -9.52 10.38
C TYR A 57 11.06 -10.19 9.03
N LYS A 58 9.77 -10.44 8.77
CA LYS A 58 9.28 -10.83 7.45
C LYS A 58 8.42 -9.68 6.89
N PHE A 59 8.65 -9.31 5.64
CA PHE A 59 7.88 -8.35 4.86
C PHE A 59 7.11 -9.08 3.78
N GLY A 60 5.78 -8.90 3.73
CA GLY A 60 4.90 -9.55 2.77
C GLY A 60 3.92 -8.56 2.14
N MET A 61 3.39 -8.94 0.97
CA MET A 61 2.38 -8.21 0.21
C MET A 61 1.19 -9.11 -0.07
N GLY A 62 -0.03 -8.58 0.10
CA GLY A 62 -1.27 -9.24 -0.25
C GLY A 62 -2.15 -8.32 -1.09
N ILE A 63 -2.68 -8.82 -2.20
CA ILE A 63 -3.56 -8.08 -3.10
C ILE A 63 -4.90 -8.82 -3.21
N VAL A 64 -5.98 -8.07 -3.07
CA VAL A 64 -7.37 -8.53 -3.25
C VAL A 64 -7.99 -7.73 -4.37
N PHE A 65 -8.59 -8.42 -5.33
CA PHE A 65 -9.20 -7.81 -6.51
C PHE A 65 -10.70 -8.06 -6.52
N ASP A 66 -11.47 -7.02 -6.81
CA ASP A 66 -12.92 -7.08 -7.01
C ASP A 66 -13.35 -6.26 -8.23
N ASP A 67 -14.11 -6.85 -9.16
CA ASP A 67 -14.68 -6.19 -10.33
C ASP A 67 -16.20 -5.98 -10.22
N GLY A 68 -16.77 -6.12 -9.03
CA GLY A 68 -18.21 -6.03 -8.76
C GLY A 68 -18.84 -4.66 -9.10
N GLN A 69 -18.05 -3.62 -9.26
CA GLN A 69 -18.52 -2.30 -9.70
C GLN A 69 -18.63 -2.14 -11.22
N THR A 70 -18.18 -3.12 -12.00
CA THR A 70 -18.33 -3.13 -13.46
C THR A 70 -19.81 -3.19 -13.86
N LYS A 71 -20.22 -2.28 -14.76
CA LYS A 71 -21.57 -2.19 -15.34
C LYS A 71 -21.46 -2.19 -16.86
N ASP A 72 -22.60 -2.31 -17.55
CA ASP A 72 -22.66 -2.49 -19.00
C ASP A 72 -21.80 -1.49 -19.80
N THR A 73 -21.75 -0.22 -19.35
CA THR A 73 -20.99 0.85 -20.00
C THR A 73 -19.87 1.43 -19.13
N THR A 74 -19.46 0.71 -18.11
CA THR A 74 -18.38 1.15 -17.20
C THR A 74 -17.53 -0.03 -16.78
N ALA A 75 -16.31 -0.10 -17.28
CA ALA A 75 -15.28 -0.98 -16.76
C ALA A 75 -14.78 -0.45 -15.42
N ALA A 76 -14.80 -1.26 -14.38
CA ALA A 76 -14.38 -0.86 -13.04
C ALA A 76 -13.80 -2.05 -12.26
N TYR A 77 -12.87 -1.74 -11.37
CA TYR A 77 -12.40 -2.67 -10.33
C TYR A 77 -11.87 -1.91 -9.13
N ASP A 78 -11.85 -2.59 -8.00
CA ASP A 78 -11.08 -2.24 -6.82
C ASP A 78 -9.96 -3.27 -6.64
N ALA A 79 -8.74 -2.82 -6.35
CA ALA A 79 -7.61 -3.69 -6.04
C ALA A 79 -6.91 -3.19 -4.79
N ILE A 80 -7.24 -3.81 -3.67
CA ILE A 80 -6.71 -3.47 -2.36
C ILE A 80 -5.38 -4.19 -2.18
N VAL A 81 -4.34 -3.43 -1.86
CA VAL A 81 -3.02 -3.94 -1.52
C VAL A 81 -2.72 -3.67 -0.05
N ALA A 82 -2.27 -4.70 0.66
CA ALA A 82 -1.68 -4.56 1.98
C ALA A 82 -0.21 -4.96 1.94
N VAL A 83 0.66 -4.18 2.59
CA VAL A 83 2.03 -4.56 2.89
C VAL A 83 2.17 -4.64 4.40
N VAL A 84 2.75 -5.75 4.87
CA VAL A 84 2.82 -6.07 6.30
C VAL A 84 4.23 -6.51 6.69
N VAL A 85 4.72 -6.00 7.82
CA VAL A 85 5.91 -6.51 8.47
C VAL A 85 5.50 -7.28 9.72
N THR A 86 5.98 -8.53 9.83
CA THR A 86 5.78 -9.36 11.03
C THR A 86 7.10 -9.64 11.74
N ASP A 87 7.03 -9.78 13.07
CA ASP A 87 8.14 -10.24 13.90
C ASP A 87 8.33 -11.77 13.81
N ALA A 88 9.32 -12.30 14.53
CA ALA A 88 9.62 -13.73 14.57
C ALA A 88 8.48 -14.59 15.16
N ASN A 89 7.52 -14.00 15.85
CA ASN A 89 6.33 -14.67 16.40
C ASN A 89 5.12 -14.56 15.48
N GLY A 90 5.27 -13.98 14.28
CA GLY A 90 4.19 -13.72 13.33
C GLY A 90 3.28 -12.56 13.72
N LYS A 91 3.68 -11.71 14.68
CA LYS A 91 2.92 -10.53 15.05
C LYS A 91 3.22 -9.38 14.10
N ILE A 92 2.18 -8.72 13.64
CA ILE A 92 2.27 -7.53 12.80
C ILE A 92 2.90 -6.39 13.60
N VAL A 93 3.99 -5.84 13.11
CA VAL A 93 4.68 -4.68 13.69
C VAL A 93 4.49 -3.42 12.87
N ALA A 94 4.16 -3.57 11.58
CA ALA A 94 3.76 -2.48 10.69
C ALA A 94 2.82 -3.00 9.61
N CYS A 95 1.87 -2.17 9.20
CA CYS A 95 0.92 -2.43 8.13
C CYS A 95 0.65 -1.14 7.37
N GLN A 96 0.58 -1.20 6.04
CA GLN A 96 0.00 -0.15 5.20
C GLN A 96 -0.90 -0.75 4.14
N ILE A 97 -2.01 -0.06 3.85
CA ILE A 97 -3.03 -0.47 2.90
C ILE A 97 -3.31 0.69 1.94
N ASP A 98 -3.45 0.36 0.67
CA ASP A 98 -3.94 1.30 -0.34
C ASP A 98 -4.90 0.58 -1.30
N ASP A 99 -5.58 1.33 -2.16
CA ASP A 99 -6.60 0.79 -3.06
C ASP A 99 -6.57 1.51 -4.43
N ALA A 100 -6.42 0.72 -5.48
CA ALA A 100 -6.61 1.15 -6.87
C ALA A 100 -8.08 0.99 -7.27
N GLN A 101 -8.91 2.00 -7.04
CA GLN A 101 -10.29 2.05 -7.54
C GLN A 101 -10.34 2.66 -8.94
N ASN A 102 -10.14 1.83 -9.96
CA ASN A 102 -10.04 2.31 -11.34
C ASN A 102 -11.37 2.16 -12.08
N LYS A 103 -11.80 3.22 -12.75
CA LYS A 103 -13.04 3.26 -13.54
C LYS A 103 -12.83 3.97 -14.86
N MET A 104 -13.39 3.39 -15.93
CA MET A 104 -13.39 3.96 -17.28
C MET A 104 -14.73 3.73 -17.97
N SER A 105 -15.29 4.78 -18.58
CA SER A 105 -16.45 4.63 -19.47
C SER A 105 -16.04 3.88 -20.74
N THR A 106 -16.90 2.98 -21.20
CA THR A 106 -16.72 2.27 -22.47
C THR A 106 -16.96 3.13 -23.68
N THR A 107 -17.76 4.22 -23.52
CA THR A 107 -18.10 5.18 -24.58
C THR A 107 -17.17 6.39 -24.61
N ASP A 108 -16.28 6.52 -23.62
CA ASP A 108 -15.29 7.61 -23.50
C ASP A 108 -13.97 6.99 -23.00
N VAL A 109 -13.34 6.23 -23.89
CA VAL A 109 -12.09 5.51 -23.58
C VAL A 109 -10.91 6.48 -23.73
N ASP A 110 -10.25 6.77 -22.62
CA ASP A 110 -9.07 7.63 -22.56
C ASP A 110 -7.82 6.78 -22.18
N PRO A 111 -6.95 6.45 -23.17
CA PRO A 111 -5.70 5.71 -22.92
C PRO A 111 -4.70 6.50 -22.07
N ASP A 112 -4.81 7.83 -22.04
CA ASP A 112 -3.91 8.71 -21.27
C ASP A 112 -4.45 9.02 -19.87
N LYS A 113 -5.60 8.43 -19.51
CA LYS A 113 -6.22 8.63 -18.20
C LYS A 113 -5.26 8.29 -17.07
N LYS A 114 -5.15 9.23 -16.14
CA LYS A 114 -4.41 9.04 -14.89
C LYS A 114 -5.35 8.53 -13.81
N PHE A 115 -4.89 7.53 -13.10
CA PHE A 115 -5.55 7.00 -11.93
C PHE A 115 -4.69 7.30 -10.70
N LEU A 116 -5.30 7.84 -9.68
CA LEU A 116 -4.69 7.99 -8.36
C LEU A 116 -5.30 6.94 -7.43
N SER A 117 -4.51 6.40 -6.53
CA SER A 117 -5.01 5.51 -5.49
C SER A 117 -5.92 6.26 -4.52
N LYS A 118 -6.72 5.54 -3.74
CA LYS A 118 -7.57 6.18 -2.70
C LYS A 118 -6.73 6.91 -1.66
N TYR A 119 -5.54 6.39 -1.32
CA TYR A 119 -4.66 7.04 -0.36
C TYR A 119 -4.00 8.30 -0.93
N GLU A 120 -3.63 8.32 -2.21
CA GLU A 120 -3.13 9.52 -2.90
C GLU A 120 -4.21 10.60 -3.01
N LEU A 121 -5.46 10.23 -3.23
CA LEU A 121 -6.60 11.16 -3.31
C LEU A 121 -6.91 11.83 -1.98
N GLN A 122 -6.70 11.15 -0.85
CA GLN A 122 -7.00 11.66 0.49
C GLN A 122 -8.38 12.34 0.59
N TYR A 123 -8.42 13.65 0.84
CA TYR A 123 -9.65 14.45 0.90
C TYR A 123 -10.33 14.60 -0.47
N ASP A 124 -9.61 14.49 -1.58
CA ASP A 124 -10.17 14.57 -2.94
C ASP A 124 -10.99 13.31 -3.30
N TYR A 125 -10.82 12.20 -2.57
CA TYR A 125 -11.71 11.05 -2.67
C TYR A 125 -13.13 11.40 -2.21
N ASN A 126 -13.27 12.38 -1.32
CA ASN A 126 -14.54 12.96 -0.87
C ASN A 126 -15.52 11.94 -0.28
N MET A 127 -15.04 10.94 0.47
CA MET A 127 -15.92 9.93 1.06
C MET A 127 -16.96 10.54 1.98
N VAL A 128 -16.57 11.44 2.87
CA VAL A 128 -17.50 12.15 3.78
C VAL A 128 -18.58 12.91 3.04
N LYS A 129 -18.24 13.50 1.89
CA LYS A 129 -19.20 14.28 1.09
C LYS A 129 -20.23 13.41 0.37
N TYR A 130 -19.85 12.22 -0.09
CA TYR A 130 -20.69 11.35 -0.94
C TYR A 130 -21.23 10.12 -0.23
N SER A 131 -20.88 9.91 1.03
CA SER A 131 -21.41 8.85 1.88
C SER A 131 -21.80 9.38 3.26
N GLU A 132 -22.34 8.54 4.11
CA GLU A 132 -22.66 8.88 5.51
C GLU A 132 -21.46 8.61 6.45
N ALA A 133 -20.26 8.44 5.92
CA ALA A 133 -19.04 8.24 6.71
C ALA A 133 -18.65 9.50 7.48
N THR A 134 -18.17 9.33 8.70
CA THR A 134 -17.68 10.43 9.54
C THR A 134 -16.22 10.80 9.27
N ASN A 135 -15.47 9.89 8.65
CA ASN A 135 -14.05 10.03 8.33
C ASN A 135 -13.82 9.74 6.84
N GLU A 136 -12.81 10.39 6.26
CA GLU A 136 -12.36 10.08 4.89
C GLU A 136 -11.75 8.67 4.81
N TRP A 137 -11.70 8.10 3.62
CA TRP A 137 -11.25 6.74 3.39
C TRP A 137 -9.87 6.47 4.02
N PHE A 138 -8.88 7.32 3.74
CA PHE A 138 -7.52 7.17 4.26
C PHE A 138 -7.45 7.19 5.80
N GLN A 139 -8.29 8.00 6.46
CA GLN A 139 -8.36 8.08 7.91
C GLN A 139 -8.93 6.78 8.52
N GLN A 140 -9.89 6.17 7.83
CA GLN A 140 -10.48 4.90 8.24
C GLN A 140 -9.48 3.75 8.09
N VAL A 141 -8.72 3.76 7.01
CA VAL A 141 -7.64 2.79 6.76
C VAL A 141 -6.53 2.93 7.80
N ASP A 142 -6.07 4.16 8.08
CA ASP A 142 -5.09 4.42 9.16
C ASP A 142 -5.54 3.85 10.52
N ALA A 143 -6.84 3.90 10.82
CA ALA A 143 -7.38 3.33 12.05
C ALA A 143 -7.35 1.78 12.03
N PHE A 144 -7.68 1.17 10.90
CA PHE A 144 -7.62 -0.28 10.72
C PHE A 144 -6.16 -0.79 10.77
N GLU A 145 -5.23 -0.12 10.12
CA GLU A 145 -3.80 -0.45 10.17
C GLU A 145 -3.25 -0.46 11.60
N LYS A 146 -3.59 0.56 12.38
CA LYS A 146 -3.23 0.63 13.81
C LYS A 146 -3.86 -0.49 14.63
N TYR A 147 -5.09 -0.88 14.31
CA TYR A 147 -5.82 -1.94 15.01
C TYR A 147 -5.20 -3.32 14.79
N VAL A 148 -4.65 -3.60 13.61
CA VAL A 148 -4.03 -4.91 13.32
C VAL A 148 -2.62 -5.04 13.87
N VAL A 149 -1.92 -3.95 14.20
CA VAL A 149 -0.59 -4.01 14.82
C VAL A 149 -0.64 -4.76 16.17
N GLY A 150 0.29 -5.67 16.38
CA GLY A 150 0.37 -6.57 17.53
C GLY A 150 -0.43 -7.86 17.41
N LYS A 151 -1.26 -8.02 16.36
CA LYS A 151 -2.01 -9.24 16.06
C LYS A 151 -1.23 -10.16 15.11
N THR A 152 -1.59 -11.43 15.13
CA THR A 152 -1.18 -12.42 14.12
C THR A 152 -2.17 -12.46 12.97
N ALA A 153 -1.83 -13.14 11.86
CA ALA A 153 -2.76 -13.37 10.74
C ALA A 153 -4.07 -14.03 11.20
N ASP A 154 -3.97 -15.04 12.06
CA ASP A 154 -5.15 -15.76 12.59
C ASP A 154 -6.04 -14.83 13.46
N GLU A 155 -5.43 -13.98 14.27
CA GLU A 155 -6.15 -13.00 15.09
C GLU A 155 -6.83 -11.92 14.22
N VAL A 156 -6.24 -11.54 13.09
CA VAL A 156 -6.87 -10.62 12.12
C VAL A 156 -8.00 -11.35 11.40
N ALA A 157 -7.80 -12.57 10.94
CA ALA A 157 -8.86 -13.37 10.28
C ALA A 157 -10.07 -13.63 11.19
N ALA A 158 -9.83 -13.77 12.50
CA ALA A 158 -10.86 -14.04 13.51
C ALA A 158 -11.42 -12.77 14.18
N MET A 159 -11.08 -11.58 13.67
CA MET A 159 -11.58 -10.33 14.27
C MET A 159 -13.11 -10.26 14.26
N PRO A 160 -13.74 -9.71 15.31
CA PRO A 160 -15.20 -9.65 15.37
C PRO A 160 -15.76 -8.75 14.26
N THR A 161 -16.69 -9.28 13.48
CA THR A 161 -17.40 -8.57 12.42
C THR A 161 -18.91 -8.68 12.60
N ARG A 162 -19.65 -7.78 11.96
CA ARG A 162 -21.10 -7.82 11.82
C ARG A 162 -21.52 -7.39 10.43
N VAL A 163 -22.68 -7.82 10.01
CA VAL A 163 -23.32 -7.34 8.78
C VAL A 163 -24.22 -6.16 9.12
N ARG A 164 -24.16 -5.09 8.36
CA ARG A 164 -25.08 -3.94 8.49
C ARG A 164 -26.51 -4.34 8.19
N GLY A 165 -27.41 -3.92 9.07
CA GLY A 165 -28.86 -4.16 8.93
C GLY A 165 -29.50 -3.35 7.81
N ALA A 166 -30.77 -3.65 7.51
CA ALA A 166 -31.54 -2.99 6.44
C ALA A 166 -31.75 -1.48 6.65
N ASP A 167 -31.72 -1.03 7.90
CA ASP A 167 -31.94 0.37 8.28
C ASP A 167 -30.61 1.15 8.45
N GLU A 168 -29.46 0.51 8.22
CA GLU A 168 -28.15 1.15 8.28
C GLU A 168 -27.68 1.61 6.89
N PRO A 169 -26.78 2.60 6.81
CA PRO A 169 -26.12 2.96 5.55
C PRO A 169 -25.41 1.74 4.94
N HIS A 170 -25.55 1.53 3.64
CA HIS A 170 -24.96 0.37 2.92
C HIS A 170 -25.33 -0.99 3.54
N PRO A 171 -26.62 -1.39 3.55
CA PRO A 171 -27.05 -2.67 4.08
C PRO A 171 -26.28 -3.83 3.46
N GLY A 172 -25.95 -4.83 4.27
CA GLY A 172 -25.21 -6.01 3.81
C GLY A 172 -23.69 -5.88 3.89
N TYR A 173 -23.14 -4.68 4.10
CA TYR A 173 -21.69 -4.53 4.28
C TYR A 173 -21.21 -5.20 5.56
N VAL A 174 -20.09 -5.89 5.46
CA VAL A 174 -19.39 -6.51 6.61
C VAL A 174 -18.46 -5.47 7.22
N VAL A 175 -18.76 -5.04 8.42
CA VAL A 175 -18.01 -4.05 9.17
C VAL A 175 -17.48 -4.65 10.48
N THR A 176 -16.54 -3.98 11.13
CA THR A 176 -16.07 -4.42 12.44
C THR A 176 -17.21 -4.39 13.47
N ALA A 177 -17.26 -5.39 14.37
CA ALA A 177 -18.14 -5.40 15.54
C ALA A 177 -17.44 -4.81 16.78
N ASP A 178 -16.16 -4.48 16.71
CA ASP A 178 -15.44 -3.73 17.75
C ASP A 178 -15.88 -2.26 17.71
N GLU A 179 -16.56 -1.80 18.75
CA GLU A 179 -17.13 -0.44 18.81
C GLU A 179 -16.08 0.66 18.75
N THR A 180 -14.89 0.41 19.31
CA THR A 180 -13.78 1.38 19.29
C THR A 180 -13.23 1.55 17.89
N LEU A 181 -13.02 0.45 17.17
CA LEU A 181 -12.59 0.50 15.78
C LEU A 181 -13.71 1.08 14.90
N PHE A 182 -14.98 0.66 15.10
CA PHE A 182 -16.11 1.14 14.30
C PHE A 182 -16.29 2.66 14.34
N ALA A 183 -16.02 3.28 15.48
CA ALA A 183 -16.06 4.75 15.62
C ALA A 183 -15.04 5.47 14.69
N SER A 184 -13.98 4.80 14.27
CA SER A 184 -12.91 5.35 13.43
C SER A 184 -12.87 4.73 12.04
N CYS A 185 -13.32 3.48 11.88
CA CYS A 185 -13.34 2.70 10.65
C CYS A 185 -14.70 1.98 10.53
N SER A 186 -15.65 2.64 9.88
CA SER A 186 -17.02 2.14 9.70
C SER A 186 -17.28 1.55 8.31
N ILE A 187 -16.31 1.57 7.41
CA ILE A 187 -16.41 1.00 6.05
C ILE A 187 -16.39 -0.53 6.06
N GLN A 188 -16.70 -1.13 4.92
CA GLN A 188 -16.50 -2.57 4.71
C GLN A 188 -15.01 -2.92 4.89
N ILE A 189 -14.74 -4.00 5.62
CA ILE A 189 -13.36 -4.40 5.98
C ILE A 189 -12.99 -5.81 5.47
N THR A 190 -13.88 -6.48 4.76
CA THR A 190 -13.66 -7.87 4.28
C THR A 190 -12.35 -7.96 3.49
N GLU A 191 -12.19 -7.09 2.51
CA GLU A 191 -11.04 -7.09 1.60
C GLU A 191 -9.77 -6.63 2.32
N PHE A 192 -9.88 -5.75 3.33
CA PHE A 192 -8.73 -5.33 4.16
C PHE A 192 -8.21 -6.50 5.00
N VAL A 193 -9.14 -7.23 5.65
CA VAL A 193 -8.79 -8.44 6.42
C VAL A 193 -8.10 -9.46 5.51
N GLU A 194 -8.67 -9.73 4.34
CA GLU A 194 -8.12 -10.67 3.39
C GLU A 194 -6.73 -10.25 2.90
N ALA A 195 -6.54 -8.99 2.51
CA ALA A 195 -5.27 -8.46 2.03
C ALA A 195 -4.18 -8.55 3.10
N VAL A 196 -4.49 -8.18 4.36
CA VAL A 196 -3.56 -8.27 5.49
C VAL A 196 -3.19 -9.73 5.78
N VAL A 197 -4.15 -10.65 5.78
CA VAL A 197 -3.91 -12.09 6.01
C VAL A 197 -3.05 -12.66 4.87
N LYS A 198 -3.32 -12.31 3.60
CA LYS A 198 -2.48 -12.69 2.46
C LYS A 198 -1.06 -12.16 2.63
N ALA A 199 -0.88 -10.90 3.01
CA ALA A 199 0.44 -10.31 3.21
C ALA A 199 1.23 -11.00 4.33
N CYS A 200 0.61 -11.32 5.47
CA CYS A 200 1.26 -12.06 6.56
C CYS A 200 1.73 -13.44 6.10
N ASN A 201 0.96 -14.10 5.24
CA ASN A 201 1.21 -15.45 4.74
C ASN A 201 1.96 -15.50 3.40
N ASP A 202 2.38 -14.35 2.86
CA ASP A 202 3.07 -14.28 1.58
C ASP A 202 4.32 -15.17 1.54
N ALA A 203 4.25 -16.23 0.74
CA ALA A 203 5.35 -17.19 0.58
C ALA A 203 6.55 -16.59 -0.18
N LYS A 204 6.33 -15.50 -0.92
CA LYS A 204 7.35 -14.77 -1.70
C LYS A 204 7.85 -13.52 -0.97
N GLY A 205 7.40 -13.32 0.27
CA GLY A 205 7.83 -12.22 1.12
C GLY A 205 9.33 -12.25 1.42
N LYS A 206 9.89 -11.08 1.73
CA LYS A 206 11.31 -10.92 2.04
C LYS A 206 11.56 -10.94 3.54
N THR A 207 12.75 -11.39 3.95
CA THR A 207 13.23 -11.26 5.32
C THR A 207 14.33 -10.22 5.38
N PHE A 208 14.30 -9.42 6.45
CA PHE A 208 15.37 -8.47 6.75
C PHE A 208 15.68 -8.45 8.25
N SER A 209 16.81 -7.88 8.64
CA SER A 209 17.19 -7.75 10.05
C SER A 209 17.69 -6.35 10.33
N THR A 210 17.20 -5.77 11.43
CA THR A 210 17.63 -4.44 11.89
C THR A 210 17.56 -4.33 13.41
N ALA A 211 18.42 -3.49 13.99
CA ALA A 211 18.33 -3.04 15.37
C ALA A 211 17.64 -1.66 15.48
N ASP A 212 17.51 -0.96 14.36
CA ASP A 212 16.96 0.38 14.28
C ASP A 212 15.49 0.38 13.88
N ASP A 213 14.84 1.50 14.13
CA ASP A 213 13.47 1.77 13.69
C ASP A 213 13.44 1.86 12.14
N PHE A 214 12.32 1.50 11.55
CA PHE A 214 12.08 1.55 10.11
C PHE A 214 10.68 2.08 9.82
N THR A 215 10.44 2.43 8.57
CA THR A 215 9.13 2.80 8.03
C THR A 215 8.74 1.83 6.92
N VAL A 216 7.44 1.66 6.71
CA VAL A 216 6.87 0.87 5.63
C VAL A 216 6.08 1.79 4.72
N GLY A 217 6.17 1.56 3.42
CA GLY A 217 5.40 2.30 2.42
C GLY A 217 4.85 1.38 1.34
N VAL A 218 3.70 1.74 0.79
CA VAL A 218 3.09 1.15 -0.40
C VAL A 218 2.83 2.24 -1.43
N ALA A 219 2.95 1.90 -2.70
CA ALA A 219 2.62 2.78 -3.82
C ALA A 219 1.93 1.99 -4.92
N ILE A 220 1.01 2.63 -5.61
CA ILE A 220 0.28 2.07 -6.76
C ILE A 220 0.52 2.97 -7.98
N ASN A 221 0.83 2.35 -9.12
CA ASN A 221 0.86 3.03 -10.41
C ASN A 221 -0.13 2.36 -11.35
N SER A 222 -1.13 3.11 -11.81
CA SER A 222 -2.15 2.58 -12.71
C SER A 222 -2.11 3.26 -14.08
N THR A 223 -2.36 2.49 -15.15
CA THR A 223 -2.35 2.98 -16.54
C THR A 223 -3.45 2.33 -17.36
N ALA A 224 -3.94 3.07 -18.36
CA ALA A 224 -4.89 2.57 -19.37
C ALA A 224 -4.30 2.63 -20.79
N ALA A 225 -2.98 2.78 -20.95
CA ALA A 225 -2.29 3.10 -22.20
C ALA A 225 -2.57 2.14 -23.37
N ASP A 226 -2.92 0.88 -23.09
CA ASP A 226 -3.24 -0.12 -24.11
C ASP A 226 -4.76 -0.26 -24.38
N SER A 227 -5.56 0.67 -23.89
CA SER A 227 -7.01 0.70 -24.14
C SER A 227 -7.32 1.21 -25.55
N SER A 228 -8.41 0.72 -26.13
CA SER A 228 -8.86 1.11 -27.47
C SER A 228 -10.38 1.10 -27.53
N VAL A 229 -10.94 2.04 -28.31
CA VAL A 229 -12.38 2.07 -28.63
C VAL A 229 -12.75 0.93 -29.59
N ALA A 230 -14.00 0.50 -29.53
CA ALA A 230 -14.60 -0.40 -30.53
C ALA A 230 -14.81 0.32 -31.85
N THR A 231 -14.81 -0.44 -32.94
CA THR A 231 -15.15 -0.01 -34.29
C THR A 231 -16.16 -0.97 -34.89
N GLU A 232 -16.75 -0.64 -36.05
CA GLU A 232 -17.67 -1.55 -36.77
C GLU A 232 -17.05 -2.92 -37.08
N ASP A 233 -15.72 -2.95 -37.27
CA ASP A 233 -14.99 -4.16 -37.69
C ASP A 233 -14.25 -4.86 -36.53
N LYS A 234 -14.18 -4.26 -35.33
CA LYS A 234 -13.36 -4.78 -34.23
C LYS A 234 -13.85 -4.30 -32.87
N ASP A 235 -13.97 -5.23 -31.93
CA ASP A 235 -14.21 -4.92 -30.52
C ASP A 235 -13.11 -4.03 -29.94
N GLY A 236 -13.52 -3.14 -29.06
CA GLY A 236 -12.64 -2.35 -28.22
C GLY A 236 -12.10 -3.15 -27.04
N SER A 237 -11.13 -2.57 -26.36
CA SER A 237 -10.56 -3.15 -25.17
C SER A 237 -10.23 -2.08 -24.14
N ILE A 238 -10.73 -2.22 -22.93
CA ILE A 238 -10.30 -1.40 -21.78
C ILE A 238 -9.35 -2.23 -20.95
N LYS A 239 -8.12 -1.73 -20.79
CA LYS A 239 -7.04 -2.36 -20.04
C LYS A 239 -6.57 -1.38 -18.97
N MET A 240 -6.97 -1.62 -17.73
CA MET A 240 -6.57 -0.76 -16.62
C MET A 240 -5.58 -1.54 -15.75
N TYR A 241 -4.28 -1.46 -16.10
CA TYR A 241 -3.22 -2.14 -15.37
C TYR A 241 -2.88 -1.40 -14.10
N ALA A 242 -2.60 -2.14 -13.03
CA ALA A 242 -2.04 -1.57 -11.81
C ALA A 242 -0.77 -2.34 -11.40
N GLU A 243 0.25 -1.57 -11.04
CA GLU A 243 1.52 -2.04 -10.50
C GLU A 243 1.60 -1.60 -9.04
N PHE A 244 1.99 -2.51 -8.18
CA PHE A 244 2.09 -2.31 -6.74
C PHE A 244 3.54 -2.43 -6.32
N ALA A 245 3.99 -1.53 -5.47
CA ALA A 245 5.32 -1.57 -4.86
C ALA A 245 5.21 -1.34 -3.37
N GLY A 246 5.86 -2.19 -2.58
CA GLY A 246 6.01 -2.05 -1.15
C GLY A 246 7.48 -1.96 -0.77
N ALA A 247 7.83 -1.14 0.21
CA ALA A 247 9.19 -1.03 0.70
C ALA A 247 9.26 -0.85 2.21
N VAL A 248 10.29 -1.46 2.81
CA VAL A 248 10.72 -1.18 4.17
C VAL A 248 11.97 -0.32 4.10
N VAL A 249 11.94 0.85 4.74
CA VAL A 249 13.04 1.82 4.70
C VAL A 249 13.59 2.01 6.11
N GLY A 250 14.88 1.78 6.26
CA GLY A 250 15.60 1.98 7.51
C GLY A 250 15.76 3.45 7.86
N LYS A 251 16.10 3.72 9.10
CA LYS A 251 16.32 5.08 9.61
C LYS A 251 17.40 5.88 8.83
N ASP A 252 18.33 5.18 8.20
CA ASP A 252 19.38 5.76 7.36
C ASP A 252 18.93 6.04 5.91
N GLY A 253 17.65 5.80 5.60
CA GLY A 253 17.06 5.98 4.28
C GLY A 253 17.32 4.84 3.29
N LYS A 254 17.96 3.74 3.72
CA LYS A 254 18.17 2.57 2.84
C LYS A 254 16.95 1.66 2.81
N ILE A 255 16.69 1.08 1.65
CA ILE A 255 15.70 0.03 1.49
C ILE A 255 16.26 -1.24 2.15
N LEU A 256 15.51 -1.79 3.11
CA LEU A 256 15.82 -3.03 3.82
C LEU A 256 15.15 -4.25 3.18
N ALA A 257 13.99 -4.03 2.57
CA ALA A 257 13.24 -5.01 1.79
C ALA A 257 12.32 -4.29 0.81
N ALA A 258 12.09 -4.87 -0.35
CA ALA A 258 11.14 -4.40 -1.34
C ALA A 258 10.34 -5.56 -1.93
N LEU A 259 9.10 -5.31 -2.32
CA LEU A 259 8.22 -6.23 -3.03
C LEU A 259 7.48 -5.46 -4.13
N THR A 260 7.26 -6.13 -5.25
CA THR A 260 6.46 -5.61 -6.37
C THR A 260 5.49 -6.68 -6.85
N ASP A 261 4.32 -6.29 -7.32
CA ASP A 261 3.41 -7.18 -8.04
C ASP A 261 2.57 -6.34 -9.03
N ALA A 262 1.77 -6.98 -9.86
CA ALA A 262 0.92 -6.27 -10.81
C ALA A 262 -0.31 -7.09 -11.18
N ILE A 263 -1.37 -6.36 -11.58
CA ILE A 263 -2.59 -6.92 -12.16
C ILE A 263 -2.82 -6.34 -13.56
N GLN A 264 -3.47 -7.13 -14.42
CA GLN A 264 -3.79 -6.74 -15.79
C GLN A 264 -5.24 -7.10 -16.15
N PRO A 265 -6.24 -6.53 -15.49
CA PRO A 265 -7.62 -6.74 -15.87
C PRO A 265 -7.89 -6.13 -17.26
N GLN A 266 -8.67 -6.86 -18.06
CA GLN A 266 -9.07 -6.43 -19.39
C GLN A 266 -10.56 -6.65 -19.60
N PHE A 267 -11.22 -5.69 -20.22
CA PHE A 267 -12.62 -5.71 -20.59
C PHE A 267 -12.75 -5.61 -22.10
N THR A 268 -13.52 -6.49 -22.72
CA THR A 268 -13.86 -6.41 -24.14
C THR A 268 -15.14 -5.60 -24.29
N VAL A 269 -15.15 -4.67 -25.24
CA VAL A 269 -16.26 -3.72 -25.44
C VAL A 269 -16.71 -3.81 -26.88
N ASP A 270 -18.00 -4.01 -27.14
CA ASP A 270 -18.54 -4.04 -28.49
C ASP A 270 -18.77 -2.62 -29.07
N VAL A 271 -19.30 -2.58 -30.29
CA VAL A 271 -19.53 -1.33 -31.04
C VAL A 271 -20.61 -0.46 -30.38
N ASP A 272 -21.52 -1.03 -29.62
CA ASP A 272 -22.57 -0.33 -28.88
C ASP A 272 -22.06 0.20 -27.52
N GLY A 273 -20.83 -0.12 -27.16
CA GLY A 273 -20.16 0.28 -25.92
C GLY A 273 -20.49 -0.64 -24.75
N GLU A 274 -21.07 -1.82 -24.99
CA GLU A 274 -21.38 -2.77 -23.93
C GLU A 274 -20.18 -3.70 -23.64
N ILE A 275 -19.99 -4.05 -22.37
CA ILE A 275 -18.94 -4.98 -21.95
C ILE A 275 -19.38 -6.41 -22.23
N THR A 276 -18.75 -7.04 -23.22
CA THR A 276 -19.03 -8.41 -23.67
C THR A 276 -18.12 -9.47 -23.06
N GLY A 277 -17.03 -9.04 -22.44
CA GLY A 277 -16.09 -9.96 -21.80
C GLY A 277 -15.21 -9.28 -20.75
N LYS A 278 -14.86 -10.07 -19.71
CA LYS A 278 -13.92 -9.66 -18.65
C LYS A 278 -12.83 -10.72 -18.50
N THR A 279 -11.58 -10.30 -18.36
CA THR A 279 -10.45 -11.20 -18.10
C THR A 279 -9.72 -10.73 -16.86
N TRP A 280 -9.73 -11.60 -15.85
CA TRP A 280 -8.94 -11.51 -14.63
C TRP A 280 -8.42 -12.90 -14.30
N ARG A 281 -7.12 -13.02 -14.02
CA ARG A 281 -6.47 -14.33 -13.84
C ARG A 281 -5.64 -14.46 -12.57
N GLY A 282 -5.53 -13.40 -11.78
CA GLY A 282 -4.66 -13.29 -10.63
C GLY A 282 -3.54 -12.27 -10.83
N THR A 283 -2.76 -12.00 -9.78
CA THR A 283 -1.58 -11.14 -9.90
C THR A 283 -0.49 -11.84 -10.73
N LYS A 284 0.46 -11.09 -11.26
CA LYS A 284 1.54 -11.68 -12.06
C LYS A 284 2.41 -12.64 -11.23
N LYS A 285 2.59 -12.37 -9.93
CA LYS A 285 3.30 -13.29 -9.03
C LYS A 285 2.48 -14.56 -8.72
N GLU A 286 1.16 -14.47 -8.59
CA GLU A 286 0.30 -15.63 -8.42
C GLU A 286 0.27 -16.51 -9.66
N LEU A 287 0.26 -15.90 -10.85
CA LEU A 287 0.25 -16.60 -12.13
C LEU A 287 1.58 -17.31 -12.44
N GLU A 288 2.70 -16.82 -11.95
CA GLU A 288 4.04 -17.38 -12.23
C GLU A 288 4.26 -17.70 -13.73
N TYR A 289 4.44 -18.99 -14.05
CA TYR A 289 4.61 -19.47 -15.43
C TYR A 289 3.33 -19.36 -16.27
N ASP A 290 2.17 -19.32 -15.66
CA ASP A 290 0.89 -19.16 -16.37
C ASP A 290 0.68 -17.76 -16.92
N TYR A 291 1.46 -16.78 -16.45
CA TYR A 291 1.54 -15.47 -17.07
C TYR A 291 2.14 -15.53 -18.47
N ASN A 292 3.00 -16.50 -18.73
CA ASN A 292 3.59 -16.82 -20.03
C ASN A 292 4.33 -15.64 -20.70
N MET A 293 5.06 -14.84 -19.93
CA MET A 293 5.80 -13.70 -20.46
C MET A 293 6.82 -14.11 -21.51
N VAL A 294 7.61 -15.15 -21.25
CA VAL A 294 8.62 -15.69 -22.16
C VAL A 294 8.01 -16.14 -23.49
N LYS A 295 6.81 -16.71 -23.45
CA LYS A 295 6.11 -17.20 -24.65
C LYS A 295 5.61 -16.07 -25.55
N TYR A 296 5.20 -14.95 -24.97
CA TYR A 296 4.51 -13.86 -25.69
C TYR A 296 5.38 -12.60 -25.86
N SER A 297 6.62 -12.63 -25.39
CA SER A 297 7.57 -11.52 -25.52
C SER A 297 8.98 -12.04 -25.86
N GLU A 298 9.94 -11.13 -26.01
CA GLU A 298 11.37 -11.46 -26.19
C GLU A 298 12.10 -11.64 -24.85
N ALA A 299 11.38 -11.74 -23.72
CA ALA A 299 11.95 -11.90 -22.39
C ALA A 299 12.60 -13.28 -22.23
N THR A 300 13.72 -13.34 -21.52
CA THR A 300 14.42 -14.60 -21.19
C THR A 300 13.93 -15.25 -19.90
N ASN A 301 13.27 -14.48 -19.05
CA ASN A 301 12.72 -14.93 -17.78
C ASN A 301 11.25 -14.51 -17.65
N GLU A 302 10.46 -15.28 -16.89
CA GLU A 302 9.10 -14.92 -16.55
C GLU A 302 9.04 -13.67 -15.68
N TRP A 303 7.88 -13.00 -15.66
CA TRP A 303 7.72 -11.73 -14.95
C TRP A 303 8.09 -11.84 -13.45
N PHE A 304 7.59 -12.86 -12.77
CA PHE A 304 7.85 -13.06 -11.34
C PHE A 304 9.35 -13.29 -11.02
N GLN A 305 10.10 -13.88 -11.95
CA GLN A 305 11.55 -14.08 -11.81
C GLN A 305 12.32 -12.76 -11.96
N GLN A 306 11.87 -11.90 -12.89
CA GLN A 306 12.44 -10.57 -13.08
C GLN A 306 12.11 -9.66 -11.89
N ALA A 307 10.86 -9.71 -11.38
CA ALA A 307 10.46 -9.00 -10.19
C ALA A 307 11.31 -9.40 -8.97
N ALA A 308 11.50 -10.72 -8.74
CA ALA A 308 12.35 -11.21 -7.65
C ALA A 308 13.79 -10.70 -7.74
N ALA A 309 14.37 -10.68 -8.96
CA ALA A 309 15.71 -10.15 -9.17
C ALA A 309 15.82 -8.63 -8.98
N PHE A 310 14.73 -7.90 -9.20
CA PHE A 310 14.66 -6.46 -8.94
C PHE A 310 14.53 -6.14 -7.43
N GLU A 311 13.85 -7.02 -6.70
CA GLU A 311 13.59 -6.90 -5.27
C GLU A 311 14.80 -7.27 -4.39
N ASP A 312 15.79 -8.02 -4.90
CA ASP A 312 17.02 -8.44 -4.20
C ASP A 312 18.13 -7.38 -4.30
#